data_3a8eeae45c68af630af93d4548a7c083
#
_entry.id   3a8eeae45c68af630af93d4548a7c083
#
_cell.length_a   1.000
_cell.length_b   1.000
_cell.length_c   1.000
_cell.angle_alpha   90.00
_cell.angle_beta   90.00
_cell.angle_gamma   90.00
#
_symmetry.space_group_name_H-M   'P 1'
#
loop_
_entity.id
_entity.type
_entity.pdbx_description
1 polymer ?
#
loop_
_entity_poly.entity_id
_entity_poly.type
_entity_poly.pdbx_seq_one_letter_code
_entity_poly.pdbx_strand_id
1 'polypeptide(L)'
;MPTETLISIIDDDEDFREAIARLMKSRGFTVEAFPSALAFLSCPNIRNTSCLIVDLHYPQMTGIELHRRLVESGYAIPTILISGYLDDSVRARALADGIICYLTKPCDEDALFGCVSSALERAKPDK
;
A
#
# COMPACT_ATOMS: atom_id res chain seq x y z
N MET A 1 16.37 -6.31 18.78
CA MET A 1 16.44 -6.74 17.40
C MET A 1 15.52 -5.91 16.53
N PRO A 2 16.08 -5.17 15.58
CA PRO A 2 15.19 -4.39 14.74
C PRO A 2 14.37 -5.29 13.83
N THR A 3 13.15 -4.91 13.65
CA THR A 3 12.27 -5.61 12.75
C THR A 3 12.44 -5.03 11.37
N GLU A 4 12.56 -5.87 10.38
CA GLU A 4 12.63 -5.39 9.01
C GLU A 4 11.30 -4.74 8.65
N THR A 5 11.39 -3.60 7.97
CA THR A 5 10.21 -2.92 7.48
C THR A 5 9.80 -3.57 6.16
N LEU A 6 8.62 -4.13 6.16
CA LEU A 6 8.10 -4.84 4.98
C LEU A 6 7.07 -3.99 4.27
N ILE A 7 7.34 -3.68 3.01
CA ILE A 7 6.42 -2.96 2.15
C ILE A 7 5.80 -3.99 1.21
N SER A 8 4.48 -4.10 1.23
CA SER A 8 3.77 -4.99 0.31
C SER A 8 3.17 -4.17 -0.81
N ILE A 9 3.33 -4.62 -2.04
CA ILE A 9 2.88 -3.88 -3.23
C ILE A 9 1.92 -4.75 -4.00
N ILE A 10 0.74 -4.23 -4.30
CA ILE A 10 -0.27 -4.94 -5.08
C ILE A 10 -0.61 -4.11 -6.31
N ASP A 11 -0.34 -4.65 -7.48
CA ASP A 11 -0.64 -3.98 -8.75
C ASP A 11 -0.61 -5.03 -9.85
N ASP A 12 -1.59 -5.01 -10.74
CA ASP A 12 -1.63 -5.96 -11.84
C ASP A 12 -0.73 -5.54 -13.00
N ASP A 13 -0.22 -4.30 -12.98
CA ASP A 13 0.74 -3.83 -13.97
C ASP A 13 2.13 -4.25 -13.51
N GLU A 14 2.69 -5.25 -14.17
CA GLU A 14 3.97 -5.81 -13.77
C GLU A 14 5.09 -4.80 -13.79
N ASP A 15 5.13 -3.95 -14.83
CA ASP A 15 6.19 -2.97 -14.95
C ASP A 15 6.15 -1.95 -13.82
N PHE A 16 4.96 -1.46 -13.50
CA PHE A 16 4.81 -0.49 -12.42
C PHE A 16 5.15 -1.15 -11.09
N ARG A 17 4.65 -2.37 -10.87
CA ARG A 17 4.90 -3.11 -9.64
C ARG A 17 6.40 -3.30 -9.41
N GLU A 18 7.12 -3.71 -10.47
CA GLU A 18 8.55 -3.93 -10.34
C GLU A 18 9.32 -2.63 -10.12
N ALA A 19 8.88 -1.56 -10.76
CA ALA A 19 9.55 -0.27 -10.60
C ALA A 19 9.43 0.21 -9.15
N ILE A 20 8.24 0.10 -8.58
CA ILE A 20 8.03 0.51 -7.18
C ILE A 20 8.80 -0.40 -6.23
N ALA A 21 8.81 -1.71 -6.51
CA ALA A 21 9.55 -2.64 -5.66
C ALA A 21 11.04 -2.30 -5.66
N ARG A 22 11.58 -2.00 -6.83
CA ARG A 22 12.99 -1.65 -6.95
C ARG A 22 13.30 -0.36 -6.20
N LEU A 23 12.41 0.63 -6.32
CA LEU A 23 12.59 1.89 -5.63
C LEU A 23 12.60 1.70 -4.12
N MET A 24 11.66 0.92 -3.60
CA MET A 24 11.59 0.71 -2.14
C MET A 24 12.80 -0.07 -1.65
N LYS A 25 13.25 -1.07 -2.40
CA LYS A 25 14.45 -1.81 -2.01
C LYS A 25 15.67 -0.91 -1.99
N SER A 26 15.76 0.04 -2.91
CA SER A 26 16.89 0.96 -2.96
C SER A 26 16.92 1.88 -1.74
N ARG A 27 15.78 2.02 -1.06
CA ARG A 27 15.69 2.83 0.15
C ARG A 27 15.85 2.00 1.42
N GLY A 28 16.20 0.72 1.28
CA GLY A 28 16.50 -0.13 2.43
C GLY A 28 15.34 -0.95 2.95
N PHE A 29 14.20 -0.95 2.26
CA PHE A 29 13.04 -1.71 2.73
C PHE A 29 13.05 -3.12 2.17
N THR A 30 12.45 -4.04 2.92
CA THR A 30 12.12 -5.36 2.41
C THR A 30 10.79 -5.26 1.67
N VAL A 31 10.68 -5.90 0.52
CA VAL A 31 9.52 -5.75 -0.34
C VAL A 31 8.97 -7.09 -0.75
N GLU A 32 7.64 -7.22 -0.72
CA GLU A 32 6.93 -8.32 -1.36
C GLU A 32 5.93 -7.73 -2.34
N ALA A 33 5.85 -8.30 -3.52
CA ALA A 33 4.99 -7.78 -4.57
C ALA A 33 3.99 -8.85 -5.00
N PHE A 34 2.77 -8.42 -5.27
CA PHE A 34 1.66 -9.32 -5.58
C PHE A 34 0.91 -8.81 -6.80
N PRO A 35 0.47 -9.72 -7.68
CA PRO A 35 -0.29 -9.30 -8.86
C PRO A 35 -1.76 -9.00 -8.55
N SER A 36 -2.26 -9.38 -7.38
CA SER A 36 -3.67 -9.21 -7.07
C SER A 36 -3.88 -9.13 -5.56
N ALA A 37 -5.05 -8.60 -5.19
CA ALA A 37 -5.44 -8.56 -3.80
C ALA A 37 -5.61 -9.96 -3.23
N LEU A 38 -6.11 -10.90 -4.04
CA LEU A 38 -6.29 -12.27 -3.56
C LEU A 38 -4.96 -12.92 -3.25
N ALA A 39 -3.93 -12.67 -4.07
CA ALA A 39 -2.61 -13.20 -3.79
C ALA A 39 -2.08 -12.66 -2.47
N PHE A 40 -2.30 -11.37 -2.21
CA PHE A 40 -1.86 -10.77 -0.95
C PHE A 40 -2.62 -11.38 0.23
N LEU A 41 -3.93 -11.53 0.10
CA LEU A 41 -4.75 -12.06 1.20
C LEU A 41 -4.40 -13.51 1.52
N SER A 42 -3.82 -14.24 0.57
CA SER A 42 -3.39 -15.61 0.79
C SER A 42 -1.98 -15.70 1.36
N CYS A 43 -1.30 -14.57 1.48
CA CYS A 43 0.09 -14.56 1.91
C CYS A 43 0.18 -14.75 3.42
N PRO A 44 1.08 -15.63 3.90
CA PRO A 44 1.22 -15.82 5.35
C PRO A 44 1.85 -14.62 6.06
N ASN A 45 2.44 -13.69 5.30
CA ASN A 45 3.13 -12.55 5.88
C ASN A 45 2.28 -11.29 6.02
N ILE A 46 0.96 -11.40 5.86
CA ILE A 46 0.08 -10.23 5.97
C ILE A 46 0.35 -9.48 7.27
N ARG A 47 0.46 -10.19 8.38
CA ARG A 47 0.63 -9.56 9.69
C ARG A 47 1.93 -8.78 9.79
N ASN A 48 2.91 -9.13 8.97
CA ASN A 48 4.23 -8.50 9.03
C ASN A 48 4.35 -7.30 8.12
N THR A 49 3.31 -7.01 7.33
CA THR A 49 3.32 -5.86 6.42
C THR A 49 3.28 -4.57 7.22
N SER A 50 4.28 -3.72 7.01
CA SER A 50 4.36 -2.42 7.67
C SER A 50 3.62 -1.34 6.91
N CYS A 51 3.55 -1.47 5.59
CA CYS A 51 2.88 -0.50 4.74
C CYS A 51 2.44 -1.21 3.46
N LEU A 52 1.24 -0.88 3.01
CA LEU A 52 0.68 -1.50 1.81
C LEU A 52 0.53 -0.43 0.74
N ILE A 53 1.05 -0.71 -0.45
CA ILE A 53 0.87 0.15 -1.62
C ILE A 53 0.00 -0.63 -2.59
N VAL A 54 -1.16 -0.10 -2.92
CA VAL A 54 -2.14 -0.87 -3.68
C VAL A 54 -2.79 -0.02 -4.76
N ASP A 55 -2.91 -0.59 -5.96
CA ASP A 55 -3.65 0.03 -7.06
C ASP A 55 -5.13 0.05 -6.68
N LEU A 56 -5.79 1.15 -6.96
CA LEU A 56 -7.22 1.29 -6.68
C LEU A 56 -8.06 0.33 -7.52
N HIS A 57 -7.68 0.12 -8.76
CA HIS A 57 -8.52 -0.60 -9.73
C HIS A 57 -8.08 -2.03 -9.93
N TYR A 58 -8.94 -2.97 -9.58
CA TYR A 58 -8.73 -4.40 -9.81
C TYR A 58 -9.96 -4.99 -10.44
N PRO A 59 -9.80 -6.11 -11.14
CA PRO A 59 -10.97 -6.79 -11.71
C PRO A 59 -11.96 -7.27 -10.66
N GLN A 60 -11.49 -7.72 -9.50
CA GLN A 60 -12.36 -8.36 -8.51
C GLN A 60 -12.56 -7.57 -7.23
N MET A 61 -11.64 -6.66 -6.92
CA MET A 61 -11.67 -5.97 -5.65
C MET A 61 -10.89 -4.67 -5.77
N THR A 62 -11.48 -3.56 -5.38
CA THR A 62 -10.76 -2.29 -5.39
C THR A 62 -9.83 -2.20 -4.20
N GLY A 63 -8.88 -1.27 -4.27
CA GLY A 63 -7.97 -1.04 -3.15
C GLY A 63 -8.70 -0.59 -1.89
N ILE A 64 -9.80 0.16 -2.05
CA ILE A 64 -10.59 0.58 -0.90
C ILE A 64 -11.29 -0.62 -0.27
N GLU A 65 -11.83 -1.52 -1.09
CA GLU A 65 -12.46 -2.73 -0.57
C GLU A 65 -11.45 -3.61 0.15
N LEU A 66 -10.25 -3.72 -0.39
CA LEU A 66 -9.20 -4.47 0.27
C LEU A 66 -8.87 -3.87 1.63
N HIS A 67 -8.74 -2.57 1.70
CA HIS A 67 -8.43 -1.90 2.96
C HIS A 67 -9.52 -2.18 4.00
N ARG A 68 -10.79 -2.09 3.59
CA ARG A 68 -11.89 -2.38 4.51
C ARG A 68 -11.85 -3.81 5.00
N ARG A 69 -11.55 -4.75 4.09
CA ARG A 69 -11.48 -6.14 4.47
C ARG A 69 -10.36 -6.39 5.48
N LEU A 70 -9.23 -5.72 5.31
CA LEU A 70 -8.14 -5.86 6.26
C LEU A 70 -8.53 -5.32 7.63
N VAL A 71 -9.16 -4.15 7.66
CA VAL A 71 -9.59 -3.56 8.93
C VAL A 71 -10.59 -4.48 9.62
N GLU A 72 -11.53 -5.03 8.88
CA GLU A 72 -12.54 -5.94 9.45
C GLU A 72 -11.91 -7.21 9.99
N SER A 73 -10.79 -7.62 9.41
CA SER A 73 -10.08 -8.82 9.86
C SER A 73 -9.10 -8.54 11.00
N GLY A 74 -9.01 -7.29 11.45
CA GLY A 74 -8.14 -6.94 12.56
C GLY A 74 -6.74 -6.54 12.18
N TYR A 75 -6.47 -6.34 10.89
CA TYR A 75 -5.15 -5.91 10.44
C TYR A 75 -5.13 -4.40 10.29
N ALA A 76 -4.35 -3.72 11.11
CA ALA A 76 -4.23 -2.26 11.05
C ALA A 76 -3.01 -1.90 10.21
N ILE A 77 -3.11 -2.10 8.90
CA ILE A 77 -1.99 -1.88 7.98
C ILE A 77 -2.16 -0.53 7.29
N PRO A 78 -1.20 0.39 7.50
CA PRO A 78 -1.25 1.68 6.79
C PRO A 78 -1.23 1.45 5.27
N THR A 79 -2.16 2.07 4.57
CA THR A 79 -2.38 1.79 3.15
C THR A 79 -2.26 3.04 2.32
N ILE A 80 -1.55 2.94 1.20
CA ILE A 80 -1.41 4.00 0.21
C ILE A 80 -2.09 3.52 -1.06
N LEU A 81 -3.03 4.30 -1.58
CA LEU A 81 -3.68 3.99 -2.84
C LEU A 81 -2.99 4.69 -3.99
N ILE A 82 -2.90 4.00 -5.12
CA ILE A 82 -2.38 4.57 -6.35
C ILE A 82 -3.39 4.30 -7.46
N SER A 83 -3.63 5.30 -8.32
CA SER A 83 -4.60 5.17 -9.40
C SER A 83 -4.09 5.85 -10.65
N GLY A 84 -4.56 5.41 -11.80
CA GLY A 84 -4.29 6.08 -13.06
C GLY A 84 -5.05 7.39 -13.24
N TYR A 85 -6.05 7.65 -12.39
CA TYR A 85 -6.85 8.87 -12.46
C TYR A 85 -6.88 9.58 -11.15
N LEU A 86 -7.06 10.90 -11.23
CA LEU A 86 -7.40 11.67 -10.05
C LEU A 86 -8.92 11.82 -10.01
N ASP A 87 -9.53 11.35 -8.92
CA ASP A 87 -10.96 11.47 -8.70
C ASP A 87 -11.14 11.97 -7.27
N ASP A 88 -11.57 13.23 -7.14
CA ASP A 88 -11.63 13.87 -5.84
C ASP A 88 -12.63 13.21 -4.90
N SER A 89 -13.74 12.69 -5.43
CA SER A 89 -14.72 12.05 -4.56
C SER A 89 -14.21 10.71 -4.04
N VAL A 90 -13.52 9.96 -4.88
CA VAL A 90 -12.90 8.70 -4.45
C VAL A 90 -11.79 8.96 -3.44
N ARG A 91 -10.99 9.99 -3.71
CA ARG A 91 -9.92 10.37 -2.79
C ARG A 91 -10.48 10.73 -1.42
N ALA A 92 -11.53 11.55 -1.39
CA ALA A 92 -12.13 11.95 -0.12
C ALA A 92 -12.66 10.75 0.64
N ARG A 93 -13.30 9.81 -0.06
CA ARG A 93 -13.82 8.59 0.58
C ARG A 93 -12.68 7.74 1.13
N ALA A 94 -11.62 7.60 0.35
CA ALA A 94 -10.48 6.78 0.78
C ALA A 94 -9.85 7.34 2.04
N LEU A 95 -9.62 8.66 2.06
CA LEU A 95 -9.03 9.29 3.23
C LEU A 95 -9.95 9.21 4.45
N ALA A 96 -11.27 9.32 4.22
CA ALA A 96 -12.23 9.17 5.31
C ALA A 96 -12.22 7.75 5.87
N ASP A 97 -11.91 6.76 5.05
CA ASP A 97 -11.82 5.37 5.49
C ASP A 97 -10.52 5.05 6.20
N GLY A 98 -9.58 5.99 6.26
CA GLY A 98 -8.33 5.75 6.94
C GLY A 98 -7.14 5.46 6.04
N ILE A 99 -7.32 5.55 4.74
CA ILE A 99 -6.20 5.43 3.79
C ILE A 99 -5.26 6.61 4.01
N ILE A 100 -3.96 6.34 4.01
CA ILE A 100 -2.97 7.36 4.35
C ILE A 100 -2.79 8.38 3.23
N CYS A 101 -2.67 7.90 2.01
CA CYS A 101 -2.42 8.75 0.84
C CYS A 101 -3.10 8.19 -0.38
N TYR A 102 -3.44 9.08 -1.30
CA TYR A 102 -3.97 8.70 -2.61
C TYR A 102 -3.08 9.38 -3.64
N LEU A 103 -2.39 8.60 -4.44
CA LEU A 103 -1.45 9.11 -5.44
C LEU A 103 -1.91 8.72 -6.84
N THR A 104 -1.53 9.51 -7.83
CA THR A 104 -1.84 9.18 -9.22
C THR A 104 -0.59 8.70 -9.94
N LYS A 105 -0.78 7.83 -10.93
CA LYS A 105 0.31 7.37 -11.79
C LYS A 105 0.54 8.39 -12.90
N PRO A 106 1.78 8.63 -13.28
CA PRO A 106 3.01 8.14 -12.68
C PRO A 106 3.28 8.87 -11.37
N CYS A 107 3.82 8.15 -10.38
CA CYS A 107 4.09 8.72 -9.08
C CYS A 107 5.46 9.36 -9.06
N ASP A 108 5.55 10.55 -8.47
CA ASP A 108 6.82 11.13 -8.14
C ASP A 108 7.48 10.33 -7.02
N GLU A 109 8.77 10.02 -7.14
CA GLU A 109 9.46 9.21 -6.15
C GLU A 109 9.43 9.85 -4.78
N ASP A 110 9.64 11.15 -4.71
CA ASP A 110 9.65 11.85 -3.43
C ASP A 110 8.28 11.85 -2.79
N ALA A 111 7.22 12.03 -3.60
CA ALA A 111 5.86 12.00 -3.08
C ALA A 111 5.53 10.61 -2.53
N LEU A 112 5.90 9.56 -3.25
CA LEU A 112 5.64 8.21 -2.80
C LEU A 112 6.42 7.91 -1.52
N PHE A 113 7.70 8.25 -1.50
CA PHE A 113 8.52 8.00 -0.31
C PHE A 113 8.01 8.78 0.89
N GLY A 114 7.54 10.02 0.67
CA GLY A 114 6.93 10.80 1.75
C GLY A 114 5.70 10.13 2.31
N CYS A 115 4.86 9.55 1.45
CA CYS A 115 3.68 8.82 1.91
C CYS A 115 4.07 7.57 2.68
N VAL A 116 5.08 6.84 2.21
CA VAL A 116 5.56 5.66 2.93
C VAL A 116 6.08 6.05 4.30
N SER A 117 6.86 7.12 4.37
CA SER A 117 7.38 7.59 5.65
C SER A 117 6.25 7.95 6.62
N SER A 118 5.21 8.64 6.11
CA SER A 118 4.05 8.97 6.94
C SER A 118 3.33 7.72 7.42
N ALA A 119 3.20 6.72 6.54
CA ALA A 119 2.55 5.48 6.90
C ALA A 119 3.32 4.74 7.98
N LEU A 120 4.64 4.72 7.86
CA LEU A 120 5.47 4.03 8.84
C LEU A 120 5.46 4.74 10.18
N GLU A 121 5.36 6.07 10.20
CA GLU A 121 5.21 6.80 11.44
C GLU A 121 3.94 6.39 12.16
N ARG A 122 2.84 6.23 11.41
CA ARG A 122 1.57 5.84 12.02
C ARG A 122 1.58 4.41 12.52
N ALA A 123 2.41 3.55 11.91
CA ALA A 123 2.48 2.15 12.31
C ALA A 123 3.28 1.94 13.58
N LYS A 124 4.07 2.93 13.99
CA LYS A 124 4.90 2.77 15.18
C LYS A 124 4.03 2.70 16.42
N PRO A 125 4.32 1.79 17.34
CA PRO A 125 3.58 1.74 18.59
C PRO A 125 3.87 2.99 19.43
N ASP A 126 2.87 3.41 20.16
CA ASP A 126 3.04 4.50 21.11
C ASP A 126 3.83 4.02 22.32
N LYS A 127 4.57 4.92 22.85
CA LYS A 127 5.38 4.60 24.02
C LYS A 127 4.78 5.20 25.26
#